data_fe48093ce7c92842f6622578c8105b16
#
_entry.id   fe48093ce7c92842f6622578c8105b16
#
_cell.length_a   1.000
_cell.length_b   1.000
_cell.length_c   1.000
_cell.angle_alpha   90.00
_cell.angle_beta   90.00
_cell.angle_gamma   90.00
#
_symmetry.space_group_name_H-M   'P 1'
#
loop_
_entity.id
_entity.type
_entity.pdbx_description
1 polymer ?
#
loop_
_entity_poly.entity_id
_entity_poly.type
_entity_poly.pdbx_seq_one_letter_code
_entity_poly.pdbx_strand_id
1 'polypeptide(L)'
;MVDIIIVLLLAAGAYLGYKRGLIMQIFYLGTIVIGYVLSMLFSSRLAYLFTSMIPIPTDVTEGLEGIYKGLNIPTAYYRIVSFIVLFIVLRLIIQILAQTLGVVRKLPLIKITDRYLGAILGFLEIYLIVFVVLYLVTVLPTPEWKIAIFKDSVLPDYIIQNTPILSKQFISLFFNK
;
A
#
# COMPACT_ATOMS: atom_id res chain seq x y z
N MET A 1 16.86 -9.81 7.53
CA MET A 1 15.63 -10.54 7.92
C MET A 1 14.40 -10.07 7.12
N VAL A 2 14.24 -8.78 6.90
CA VAL A 2 13.11 -8.22 6.14
C VAL A 2 13.08 -8.72 4.69
N ASP A 3 14.23 -8.89 4.05
CA ASP A 3 14.31 -9.43 2.67
C ASP A 3 13.64 -10.79 2.54
N ILE A 4 13.84 -11.67 3.54
CA ILE A 4 13.21 -13.01 3.53
C ILE A 4 11.69 -12.88 3.62
N ILE A 5 11.19 -11.98 4.46
CA ILE A 5 9.76 -11.72 4.60
C ILE A 5 9.18 -11.21 3.27
N ILE A 6 9.87 -10.26 2.62
CA ILE A 6 9.45 -9.72 1.32
C ILE A 6 9.40 -10.83 0.27
N VAL A 7 10.45 -11.66 0.17
CA VAL A 7 10.48 -12.78 -0.77
C VAL A 7 9.35 -13.77 -0.52
N LEU A 8 9.11 -14.11 0.74
CA LEU A 8 8.01 -15.01 1.12
C LEU A 8 6.64 -14.41 0.76
N LEU A 9 6.44 -13.11 0.99
CA LEU A 9 5.21 -12.42 0.62
C LEU A 9 5.02 -12.41 -0.91
N LEU A 10 6.06 -12.11 -1.68
CA LEU A 10 6.01 -12.12 -3.14
C LEU A 10 5.73 -13.53 -3.68
N ALA A 11 6.38 -14.56 -3.12
CA ALA A 11 6.12 -15.95 -3.48
C ALA A 11 4.69 -16.38 -3.13
N ALA A 12 4.19 -15.99 -1.97
CA ALA A 12 2.80 -16.24 -1.56
C ALA A 12 1.81 -15.53 -2.50
N GLY A 13 2.10 -14.30 -2.93
CA GLY A 13 1.32 -13.57 -3.92
C GLY A 13 1.24 -14.30 -5.25
N ALA A 14 2.37 -14.74 -5.77
CA ALA A 14 2.44 -15.54 -7.00
C ALA A 14 1.66 -16.86 -6.87
N TYR A 15 1.82 -17.57 -5.76
CA TYR A 15 1.09 -18.81 -5.50
C TYR A 15 -0.42 -18.61 -5.41
N LEU A 16 -0.87 -17.58 -4.70
CA LEU A 16 -2.29 -17.25 -4.59
C LEU A 16 -2.87 -16.84 -5.96
N GLY A 17 -2.12 -16.05 -6.72
CA GLY A 17 -2.50 -15.66 -8.08
C GLY A 17 -2.60 -16.87 -9.03
N TYR A 18 -1.65 -17.81 -8.94
CA TYR A 18 -1.70 -19.08 -9.67
C TYR A 18 -2.97 -19.89 -9.34
N LYS A 19 -3.31 -19.93 -8.06
CA LYS A 19 -4.49 -20.67 -7.58
C LYS A 19 -5.82 -20.03 -8.00
N ARG A 20 -5.86 -18.70 -8.04
CA ARG A 20 -7.05 -17.90 -8.41
C ARG A 20 -7.26 -17.80 -9.92
N GLY A 21 -6.17 -17.77 -10.67
CA GLY A 21 -6.18 -17.54 -12.13
C GLY A 21 -6.29 -16.06 -12.50
N LEU A 22 -6.08 -15.77 -13.78
CA LEU A 22 -6.00 -14.43 -14.35
C LEU A 22 -7.26 -13.59 -14.06
N ILE A 23 -8.43 -14.13 -14.38
CA ILE A 23 -9.68 -13.38 -14.29
C ILE A 23 -9.97 -12.95 -12.84
N MET A 24 -9.80 -13.88 -11.91
CA MET A 24 -9.95 -13.60 -10.49
C MET A 24 -8.91 -12.60 -10.00
N GLN A 25 -7.69 -12.72 -10.49
CA GLN A 25 -6.60 -11.83 -10.08
C GLN A 25 -6.80 -10.41 -10.59
N ILE A 26 -7.28 -10.22 -11.84
CA ILE A 26 -7.68 -8.89 -12.36
C ILE A 26 -8.76 -8.27 -11.47
N PHE A 27 -9.72 -9.07 -11.04
CA PHE A 27 -10.77 -8.60 -10.14
C PHE A 27 -10.19 -8.12 -8.79
N TYR A 28 -9.31 -8.91 -8.15
CA TYR A 28 -8.66 -8.52 -6.90
C TYR A 28 -7.80 -7.27 -7.07
N LEU A 29 -7.04 -7.19 -8.17
CA LEU A 29 -6.24 -6.01 -8.50
C LEU A 29 -7.13 -4.76 -8.71
N GLY A 30 -8.29 -4.94 -9.35
CA GLY A 30 -9.29 -3.89 -9.48
C GLY A 30 -9.79 -3.36 -8.13
N THR A 31 -10.00 -4.24 -7.13
CA THR A 31 -10.40 -3.79 -5.79
C THR A 31 -9.32 -2.94 -5.10
N ILE A 32 -8.05 -3.23 -5.35
CA ILE A 32 -6.92 -2.43 -4.85
C ILE A 32 -6.91 -1.05 -5.50
N VAL A 33 -7.04 -0.99 -6.82
CA VAL A 33 -7.05 0.28 -7.56
C VAL A 33 -8.22 1.16 -7.11
N ILE A 34 -9.42 0.60 -7.00
CA ILE A 34 -10.60 1.32 -6.52
C ILE A 34 -10.39 1.78 -5.08
N GLY A 35 -9.93 0.90 -4.19
CA GLY A 35 -9.62 1.23 -2.81
C GLY A 35 -8.59 2.36 -2.70
N TYR A 36 -7.54 2.31 -3.52
CA TYR A 36 -6.52 3.35 -3.59
C TYR A 36 -7.09 4.71 -4.01
N VAL A 37 -7.83 4.75 -5.13
CA VAL A 37 -8.43 5.98 -5.65
C VAL A 37 -9.40 6.60 -4.65
N LEU A 38 -10.28 5.80 -4.06
CA LEU A 38 -11.23 6.27 -3.06
C LEU A 38 -10.50 6.79 -1.79
N SER A 39 -9.49 6.06 -1.33
CA SER A 39 -8.70 6.49 -0.16
C SER A 39 -7.99 7.82 -0.41
N MET A 40 -7.48 8.00 -1.63
CA MET A 40 -6.85 9.26 -2.05
C MET A 40 -7.84 10.42 -2.02
N LEU A 41 -9.05 10.22 -2.55
CA LEU A 41 -10.09 11.26 -2.62
C LEU A 41 -10.62 11.65 -1.23
N PHE A 42 -10.75 10.70 -0.32
CA PHE A 42 -11.37 10.90 0.99
C PHE A 42 -10.37 11.11 2.14
N SER A 43 -9.07 10.82 1.95
CA SER A 43 -8.05 10.94 3.01
C SER A 43 -7.97 12.34 3.64
N SER A 44 -8.08 13.39 2.83
CA SER A 44 -8.03 14.77 3.33
C SER A 44 -9.21 15.12 4.23
N ARG A 45 -10.41 14.58 3.94
CA ARG A 45 -11.61 14.80 4.78
C ARG A 45 -11.51 14.04 6.09
N LEU A 46 -11.01 12.81 6.05
CA LEU A 46 -10.86 11.99 7.24
C LEU A 46 -9.69 12.46 8.12
N ALA A 47 -8.65 13.04 7.54
CA ALA A 47 -7.52 13.62 8.25
C ALA A 47 -7.97 14.64 9.31
N TYR A 48 -8.97 15.46 8.98
CA TYR A 48 -9.53 16.43 9.91
C TYR A 48 -10.11 15.78 11.19
N LEU A 49 -10.73 14.61 11.07
CA LEU A 49 -11.28 13.89 12.23
C LEU A 49 -10.15 13.32 13.10
N PHE A 50 -9.04 12.89 12.50
CA PHE A 50 -7.91 12.34 13.25
C PHE A 50 -7.10 13.40 13.99
N THR A 51 -7.10 14.67 13.55
CA THR A 51 -6.41 15.75 14.26
C THR A 51 -6.92 15.94 15.70
N SER A 52 -8.20 15.64 15.94
CA SER A 52 -8.81 15.75 17.27
C SER A 52 -8.68 14.49 18.13
N MET A 53 -8.37 13.33 17.51
CA MET A 53 -8.38 12.03 18.19
C MET A 53 -6.99 11.49 18.50
N ILE A 54 -5.98 11.78 17.66
CA ILE A 54 -4.65 11.20 17.75
C ILE A 54 -3.64 12.34 17.89
N PRO A 55 -2.95 12.46 19.04
CA PRO A 55 -1.85 13.41 19.16
C PRO A 55 -0.67 12.98 18.28
N ILE A 56 0.00 13.93 17.65
CA ILE A 56 1.24 13.65 16.92
C ILE A 56 2.35 13.41 17.94
N PRO A 57 3.13 12.31 17.82
CA PRO A 57 4.32 12.14 18.62
C PRO A 57 5.31 13.27 18.35
N THR A 58 5.88 13.88 19.37
CA THR A 58 6.80 15.02 19.26
C THR A 58 8.05 14.71 18.44
N ASP A 59 8.54 13.48 18.55
CA ASP A 59 9.69 12.96 17.78
C ASP A 59 9.46 13.00 16.25
N VAL A 60 8.18 12.99 15.84
CA VAL A 60 7.74 13.05 14.44
C VAL A 60 7.97 14.43 13.85
N THR A 61 7.66 15.47 14.60
CA THR A 61 7.79 16.86 14.12
C THR A 61 9.26 17.26 13.99
N GLU A 62 10.09 16.95 14.98
CA GLU A 62 11.51 17.31 14.99
C GLU A 62 12.32 16.57 13.90
N GLY A 63 12.06 15.29 13.69
CA GLY A 63 12.78 14.49 12.68
C GLY A 63 12.47 14.89 11.22
N LEU A 64 11.27 15.37 10.93
CA LEU A 64 10.85 15.73 9.58
C LEU A 64 11.09 17.21 9.24
N GLU A 65 11.06 18.12 10.21
CA GLU A 65 11.32 19.53 9.97
C GLU A 65 12.71 19.79 9.38
N GLY A 66 13.70 18.93 9.72
CA GLY A 66 15.04 18.98 9.16
C GLY A 66 15.11 18.56 7.69
N ILE A 67 14.23 17.66 7.24
CA ILE A 67 14.25 17.06 5.90
C ILE A 67 13.31 17.80 4.93
N TYR A 68 12.16 18.26 5.41
CA TYR A 68 11.09 18.85 4.61
C TYR A 68 10.78 20.30 5.01
N LYS A 69 11.79 21.16 4.96
CA LYS A 69 11.63 22.61 5.25
C LYS A 69 10.53 23.22 4.38
N GLY A 70 9.50 23.74 5.02
CA GLY A 70 8.39 24.45 4.35
C GLY A 70 7.13 23.64 4.07
N LEU A 71 7.06 22.35 4.46
CA LEU A 71 5.87 21.53 4.35
C LEU A 71 5.10 21.48 5.68
N ASN A 72 3.77 21.43 5.59
CA ASN A 72 2.91 21.28 6.77
C ASN A 72 2.89 19.81 7.22
N ILE A 73 3.90 19.43 8.02
CA ILE A 73 4.15 18.06 8.48
C ILE A 73 2.95 17.45 9.22
N PRO A 74 2.32 18.17 10.17
CA PRO A 74 1.14 17.67 10.85
C PRO A 74 0.03 17.26 9.88
N THR A 75 -0.26 18.06 8.90
CA THR A 75 -1.29 17.79 7.90
C THR A 75 -0.94 16.57 7.03
N ALA A 76 0.31 16.45 6.61
CA ALA A 76 0.78 15.30 5.83
C ALA A 76 0.68 14.00 6.63
N TYR A 77 1.08 14.01 7.90
CA TYR A 77 0.98 12.85 8.80
C TYR A 77 -0.47 12.35 8.91
N TYR A 78 -1.42 13.24 9.24
CA TYR A 78 -2.82 12.83 9.36
C TYR A 78 -3.43 12.36 8.04
N ARG A 79 -3.02 12.94 6.90
CA ARG A 79 -3.47 12.48 5.58
C ARG A 79 -2.95 11.08 5.28
N ILE A 80 -1.70 10.77 5.62
CA ILE A 80 -1.10 9.44 5.43
C ILE A 80 -1.82 8.41 6.30
N VAL A 81 -2.01 8.70 7.59
CA VAL A 81 -2.73 7.80 8.51
C VAL A 81 -4.15 7.56 8.02
N SER A 82 -4.85 8.61 7.62
CA SER A 82 -6.21 8.53 7.08
C SER A 82 -6.26 7.70 5.79
N PHE A 83 -5.28 7.87 4.91
CA PHE A 83 -5.17 7.09 3.68
C PHE A 83 -5.02 5.60 3.99
N ILE A 84 -4.12 5.24 4.93
CA ILE A 84 -3.89 3.85 5.31
C ILE A 84 -5.17 3.21 5.84
N VAL A 85 -5.82 3.88 6.80
CA VAL A 85 -7.06 3.39 7.41
C VAL A 85 -8.15 3.22 6.37
N LEU A 86 -8.37 4.24 5.54
CA LEU A 86 -9.37 4.17 4.46
C LEU A 86 -9.04 3.08 3.46
N PHE A 87 -7.79 2.94 3.05
CA PHE A 87 -7.38 1.94 2.08
C PHE A 87 -7.67 0.51 2.57
N ILE A 88 -7.32 0.22 3.82
CA ILE A 88 -7.59 -1.09 4.42
C ILE A 88 -9.10 -1.34 4.52
N VAL A 89 -9.84 -0.38 5.08
CA VAL A 89 -11.28 -0.52 5.31
C VAL A 89 -12.04 -0.63 3.99
N LEU A 90 -11.78 0.26 3.02
CA LEU A 90 -12.46 0.24 1.72
C LEU A 90 -12.13 -1.03 0.94
N ARG A 91 -10.87 -1.45 0.95
CA ARG A 91 -10.48 -2.72 0.31
C ARG A 91 -11.23 -3.91 0.90
N LEU A 92 -11.35 -3.99 2.23
CA LEU A 92 -12.10 -5.07 2.89
C LEU A 92 -13.59 -5.01 2.54
N ILE A 93 -14.21 -3.82 2.57
CA ILE A 93 -15.61 -3.64 2.22
C ILE A 93 -15.87 -4.07 0.78
N ILE A 94 -15.07 -3.58 -0.19
CA ILE A 94 -15.21 -3.92 -1.60
C ILE A 94 -15.06 -5.44 -1.81
N GLN A 95 -14.10 -6.05 -1.13
CA GLN A 95 -13.87 -7.49 -1.22
C GLN A 95 -15.04 -8.30 -0.67
N ILE A 96 -15.60 -7.91 0.47
CA ILE A 96 -16.78 -8.56 1.08
C ILE A 96 -18.00 -8.41 0.17
N LEU A 97 -18.27 -7.19 -0.32
CA LEU A 97 -19.37 -6.94 -1.25
C LEU A 97 -19.27 -7.78 -2.50
N ALA A 98 -18.08 -7.87 -3.08
CA ALA A 98 -17.85 -8.66 -4.28
C ALA A 98 -18.09 -10.17 -4.07
N GLN A 99 -17.69 -10.69 -2.93
CA GLN A 99 -17.96 -12.09 -2.56
C GLN A 99 -19.46 -12.35 -2.34
N THR A 100 -20.13 -11.42 -1.65
CA THR A 100 -21.56 -11.52 -1.34
C THR A 100 -22.42 -11.45 -2.62
N LEU A 101 -22.07 -10.56 -3.54
CA LEU A 101 -22.78 -10.41 -4.81
C LEU A 101 -22.56 -11.59 -5.79
N GLY A 102 -21.76 -12.57 -5.41
CA GLY A 102 -21.48 -13.76 -6.21
C GLY A 102 -20.74 -13.46 -7.51
N VAL A 103 -20.12 -12.29 -7.64
CA VAL A 103 -19.32 -11.92 -8.81
C VAL A 103 -18.24 -12.97 -9.05
N VAL A 104 -17.64 -13.45 -7.96
CA VAL A 104 -16.59 -14.46 -7.95
C VAL A 104 -17.08 -15.83 -8.47
N ARG A 105 -18.32 -16.19 -8.17
CA ARG A 105 -18.90 -17.50 -8.54
C ARG A 105 -19.30 -17.59 -10.01
N LYS A 106 -19.49 -16.48 -10.70
CA LYS A 106 -19.91 -16.40 -12.11
C LYS A 106 -18.74 -16.39 -13.08
N LEU A 107 -17.50 -16.42 -12.57
CA LEU A 107 -16.31 -16.39 -13.41
C LEU A 107 -16.05 -17.76 -14.07
N PRO A 108 -15.61 -17.80 -15.35
CA PRO A 108 -15.41 -19.02 -16.08
C PRO A 108 -14.31 -19.91 -15.47
N LEU A 109 -14.39 -21.21 -15.77
CA LEU A 109 -13.42 -22.20 -15.32
C LEU A 109 -11.99 -21.81 -15.75
N ILE A 110 -11.08 -21.93 -14.80
CA ILE A 110 -9.67 -21.55 -14.95
C ILE A 110 -8.94 -22.53 -15.85
N LYS A 111 -8.41 -22.06 -16.98
CA LYS A 111 -7.50 -22.83 -17.84
C LYS A 111 -6.07 -22.77 -17.30
N ILE A 112 -5.21 -23.69 -17.71
CA ILE A 112 -3.80 -23.75 -17.26
C ILE A 112 -3.08 -22.43 -17.57
N THR A 113 -3.26 -21.89 -18.77
CA THR A 113 -2.68 -20.60 -19.17
C THR A 113 -3.10 -19.45 -18.24
N ASP A 114 -4.36 -19.46 -17.79
CA ASP A 114 -4.89 -18.46 -16.88
C ASP A 114 -4.18 -18.50 -15.50
N ARG A 115 -3.68 -19.68 -15.10
CA ARG A 115 -2.97 -19.84 -13.83
C ARG A 115 -1.60 -19.15 -13.82
N TYR A 116 -0.83 -19.31 -14.89
CA TYR A 116 0.49 -18.66 -15.00
C TYR A 116 0.36 -17.13 -15.06
N LEU A 117 -0.57 -16.63 -15.85
CA LEU A 117 -0.87 -15.21 -15.89
C LEU A 117 -1.40 -14.69 -14.56
N GLY A 118 -2.22 -15.48 -13.88
CA GLY A 118 -2.67 -15.21 -12.53
C GLY A 118 -1.51 -15.10 -11.52
N ALA A 119 -0.50 -15.97 -11.64
CA ALA A 119 0.70 -15.92 -10.80
C ALA A 119 1.49 -14.62 -10.99
N ILE A 120 1.67 -14.19 -12.24
CA ILE A 120 2.37 -12.93 -12.56
C ILE A 120 1.61 -11.74 -11.96
N LEU A 121 0.29 -11.69 -12.14
CA LEU A 121 -0.52 -10.62 -11.55
C LEU A 121 -0.57 -10.67 -10.02
N GLY A 122 -0.58 -11.86 -9.43
CA GLY A 122 -0.53 -12.02 -7.98
C GLY A 122 0.80 -11.57 -7.37
N PHE A 123 1.91 -11.84 -8.08
CA PHE A 123 3.20 -11.28 -7.74
C PHE A 123 3.18 -9.75 -7.80
N LEU A 124 2.66 -9.17 -8.89
CA LEU A 124 2.56 -7.73 -9.07
C LEU A 124 1.66 -7.09 -8.01
N GLU A 125 0.54 -7.73 -7.64
CA GLU A 125 -0.35 -7.28 -6.57
C GLU A 125 0.40 -7.12 -5.24
N ILE A 126 1.10 -8.17 -4.82
CA ILE A 126 1.86 -8.13 -3.56
C ILE A 126 3.05 -7.18 -3.66
N TYR A 127 3.71 -7.10 -4.82
CA TYR A 127 4.78 -6.12 -5.04
C TYR A 127 4.29 -4.68 -4.81
N LEU A 128 3.13 -4.31 -5.35
CA LEU A 128 2.54 -2.99 -5.14
C LEU A 128 2.18 -2.74 -3.67
N ILE A 129 1.64 -3.75 -2.99
CA ILE A 129 1.32 -3.63 -1.55
C ILE A 129 2.60 -3.43 -0.73
N VAL A 130 3.63 -4.25 -0.98
CA VAL A 130 4.93 -4.14 -0.31
C VAL A 130 5.55 -2.77 -0.58
N PHE A 131 5.52 -2.30 -1.84
CA PHE A 131 5.99 -0.96 -2.19
C PHE A 131 5.28 0.12 -1.38
N VAL A 132 3.94 0.09 -1.32
CA VAL A 132 3.17 1.08 -0.55
C VAL A 132 3.55 1.04 0.93
N VAL A 133 3.64 -0.15 1.52
CA VAL A 133 4.02 -0.32 2.93
C VAL A 133 5.43 0.20 3.19
N LEU A 134 6.41 -0.17 2.37
CA LEU A 134 7.79 0.29 2.52
C LEU A 134 7.88 1.82 2.37
N TYR A 135 7.16 2.36 1.38
CA TYR A 135 7.14 3.80 1.15
C TYR A 135 6.52 4.56 2.34
N LEU A 136 5.43 4.04 2.91
CA LEU A 136 4.82 4.61 4.11
C LEU A 136 5.77 4.57 5.31
N VAL A 137 6.53 3.49 5.48
CA VAL A 137 7.56 3.39 6.53
C VAL A 137 8.68 4.43 6.32
N THR A 138 9.05 4.76 5.07
CA THR A 138 10.05 5.81 4.82
C THR A 138 9.55 7.20 5.15
N VAL A 139 8.26 7.45 4.96
CA VAL A 139 7.62 8.76 5.17
C VAL A 139 7.20 8.94 6.64
N LEU A 140 6.82 7.86 7.32
CA LEU A 140 6.49 7.90 8.74
C LEU A 140 7.78 8.10 9.56
N PRO A 141 7.81 9.05 10.48
CA PRO A 141 9.00 9.32 11.29
C PRO A 141 9.01 8.44 12.53
N THR A 142 9.41 7.22 12.35
CA THR A 142 9.71 6.27 13.44
C THR A 142 11.13 5.80 13.24
N PRO A 143 12.12 6.47 13.87
CA PRO A 143 13.54 6.21 13.63
C PRO A 143 13.92 4.74 13.88
N GLU A 144 13.37 4.14 14.92
CA GLU A 144 13.67 2.77 15.32
C GLU A 144 13.21 1.72 14.30
N TRP A 145 11.99 1.85 13.79
CA TRP A 145 11.43 0.94 12.78
C TRP A 145 12.15 1.07 11.44
N LYS A 146 12.52 2.30 11.08
CA LYS A 146 13.27 2.57 9.86
C LYS A 146 14.64 1.89 9.89
N ILE A 147 15.35 2.03 11.01
CA ILE A 147 16.64 1.37 11.22
C ILE A 147 16.45 -0.17 11.17
N ALA A 148 15.45 -0.72 11.85
CA ALA A 148 15.20 -2.17 11.87
C ALA A 148 14.88 -2.75 10.48
N ILE A 149 14.18 -2.00 9.61
CA ILE A 149 13.77 -2.46 8.29
C ILE A 149 14.89 -2.29 7.24
N PHE A 150 15.64 -1.19 7.30
CA PHE A 150 16.60 -0.84 6.22
C PHE A 150 18.04 -1.19 6.54
N LYS A 151 18.47 -1.27 7.83
CA LYS A 151 19.87 -1.41 8.22
C LYS A 151 20.60 -2.63 7.63
N ASP A 152 19.87 -3.77 7.48
CA ASP A 152 20.46 -5.04 7.03
C ASP A 152 19.66 -5.65 5.85
N SER A 153 18.99 -4.83 5.07
CA SER A 153 18.07 -5.27 4.02
C SER A 153 18.36 -4.55 2.71
N VAL A 154 18.46 -5.30 1.63
CA VAL A 154 18.74 -4.78 0.28
C VAL A 154 17.47 -4.56 -0.53
N LEU A 155 16.48 -5.45 -0.36
CA LEU A 155 15.24 -5.40 -1.14
C LEU A 155 14.38 -4.16 -0.89
N PRO A 156 14.20 -3.64 0.34
CA PRO A 156 13.44 -2.42 0.56
C PRO A 156 13.99 -1.22 -0.22
N ASP A 157 15.30 -1.01 -0.17
CA ASP A 157 15.96 0.07 -0.91
C ASP A 157 15.83 -0.12 -2.42
N TYR A 158 16.02 -1.36 -2.90
CA TYR A 158 15.89 -1.69 -4.31
C TYR A 158 14.46 -1.43 -4.83
N ILE A 159 13.44 -1.84 -4.10
CA ILE A 159 12.03 -1.63 -4.47
C ILE A 159 11.70 -0.14 -4.54
N ILE A 160 12.14 0.66 -3.56
CA ILE A 160 11.85 2.10 -3.52
C ILE A 160 12.55 2.85 -4.66
N GLN A 161 13.82 2.53 -4.92
CA GLN A 161 14.62 3.20 -5.94
C GLN A 161 14.18 2.87 -7.36
N ASN A 162 13.74 1.63 -7.61
CA ASN A 162 13.34 1.17 -8.94
C ASN A 162 11.86 1.43 -9.28
N THR A 163 11.09 2.10 -8.39
CA THR A 163 9.71 2.51 -8.65
C THR A 163 9.53 4.05 -8.60
N PRO A 164 10.29 4.84 -9.37
CA PRO A 164 10.30 6.30 -9.25
C PRO A 164 8.98 6.97 -9.67
N ILE A 165 8.19 6.34 -10.54
CA ILE A 165 6.90 6.87 -11.00
C ILE A 165 5.90 6.89 -9.83
N LEU A 166 5.79 5.78 -9.10
CA LEU A 166 4.90 5.69 -7.94
C LEU A 166 5.40 6.58 -6.79
N SER A 167 6.71 6.62 -6.55
CA SER A 167 7.31 7.45 -5.50
C SER A 167 7.00 8.96 -5.72
N LYS A 168 7.14 9.44 -6.95
CA LYS A 168 6.80 10.85 -7.29
C LYS A 168 5.32 11.15 -7.11
N GLN A 169 4.43 10.23 -7.49
CA GLN A 169 3.00 10.39 -7.29
C GLN A 169 2.63 10.43 -5.81
N PHE A 170 3.24 9.58 -4.98
CA PHE A 170 3.01 9.60 -3.53
C PHE A 170 3.47 10.92 -2.90
N ILE A 171 4.65 11.42 -3.25
CA ILE A 171 5.14 12.73 -2.75
C ILE A 171 4.17 13.84 -3.15
N SER A 172 3.75 13.88 -4.41
CA SER A 172 2.82 14.91 -4.88
C SER A 172 1.47 14.87 -4.19
N LEU A 173 1.00 13.68 -3.82
CA LEU A 173 -0.29 13.46 -3.18
C LEU A 173 -0.35 13.96 -1.74
N PHE A 174 0.70 13.74 -0.98
CA PHE A 174 0.71 14.02 0.45
C PHE A 174 1.39 15.34 0.81
N PHE A 175 2.31 15.82 -0.02
CA PHE A 175 3.13 16.98 0.26
C PHE A 175 2.90 18.18 -0.67
N ASN A 176 2.27 18.02 -1.84
CA ASN A 176 1.80 19.14 -2.64
C ASN A 176 0.34 19.49 -2.30
N LYS A 177 0.10 20.79 -2.15
CA LYS A 177 -1.24 21.36 -2.01
C LYS A 177 -2.07 21.13 -3.25
#